data_aee40f1c875c2893b183bb8336cf9dac
#
_entry.id   aee40f1c875c2893b183bb8336cf9dac
#
_cell.length_a   1.000
_cell.length_b   1.000
_cell.length_c   1.000
_cell.angle_alpha   90.00
_cell.angle_beta   90.00
_cell.angle_gamma   90.00
#
_symmetry.space_group_name_H-M   'P 1'
#
loop_
_entity.id
_entity.type
_entity.pdbx_description
1 polymer ?
#
loop_
_entity_poly.entity_id
_entity_poly.type
_entity_poly.pdbx_seq_one_letter_code
_entity_poly.pdbx_strand_id
1 'polypeptide(L)'
;SLIDLCKLLKERNLTEFSYRMSNSQNAQIFIGLQVNGLEDKQLLIEEFNKSKYKYIDISNDELSKNHLRHMVGGRLPSGFTNINDTNLIEILYRFEFPERPGALMKFLKSMKPNWSISVFHYRNHGADVGRIVIGVLINQTNIEDWYEFVNNLGYKYWDESNNKTYKLFLGAST
;
A
#
# COMPACT_ATOMS: atom_id res chain seq x y z
N SER A 1 5.75 -3.06 -10.42
CA SER A 1 5.26 -1.95 -9.58
C SER A 1 3.93 -2.32 -8.93
N LEU A 2 3.47 -1.53 -7.95
CA LEU A 2 2.16 -1.72 -7.32
C LEU A 2 1.02 -1.55 -8.35
N ILE A 3 1.18 -0.62 -9.28
CA ILE A 3 0.23 -0.41 -10.38
C ILE A 3 0.10 -1.67 -11.26
N ASP A 4 1.21 -2.34 -11.58
CA ASP A 4 1.18 -3.57 -12.39
C ASP A 4 0.49 -4.72 -11.64
N LEU A 5 0.69 -4.80 -10.33
CA LEU A 5 -0.02 -5.76 -9.49
C LEU A 5 -1.53 -5.49 -9.52
N CYS A 6 -1.94 -4.24 -9.34
CA CYS A 6 -3.36 -3.87 -9.41
C CYS A 6 -3.98 -4.14 -10.79
N LYS A 7 -3.22 -3.98 -11.89
CA LYS A 7 -3.69 -4.37 -13.23
C LYS A 7 -3.94 -5.88 -13.34
N LEU A 8 -3.07 -6.69 -12.73
CA LEU A 8 -3.24 -8.15 -12.70
C LEU A 8 -4.49 -8.56 -11.93
N LEU A 9 -4.81 -7.85 -10.84
CA LEU A 9 -6.00 -8.11 -10.05
C LEU A 9 -7.30 -7.74 -10.77
N LYS A 10 -7.23 -6.96 -11.85
CA LYS A 10 -8.36 -6.46 -12.65
C LYS A 10 -9.41 -5.71 -11.80
N GLU A 11 -10.68 -6.01 -12.04
CA GLU A 11 -11.82 -5.39 -11.34
C GLU A 11 -12.25 -6.17 -10.10
N ARG A 12 -11.44 -7.14 -9.64
CA ARG A 12 -11.76 -7.87 -8.42
C ARG A 12 -11.76 -6.96 -7.22
N ASN A 13 -12.73 -7.16 -6.34
CA ASN A 13 -12.88 -6.35 -5.16
C ASN A 13 -11.77 -6.68 -4.15
N LEU A 14 -10.97 -5.68 -3.85
CA LEU A 14 -9.94 -5.76 -2.81
C LEU A 14 -10.61 -5.61 -1.45
N THR A 15 -10.49 -6.61 -0.59
CA THR A 15 -10.98 -6.55 0.78
C THR A 15 -9.91 -6.06 1.73
N GLU A 16 -8.66 -6.34 1.43
CA GLU A 16 -7.53 -5.93 2.25
C GLU A 16 -6.24 -5.81 1.43
N PHE A 17 -5.40 -4.86 1.78
CA PHE A 17 -4.07 -4.69 1.22
C PHE A 17 -3.14 -4.15 2.30
N SER A 18 -2.07 -4.89 2.61
CA SER A 18 -1.09 -4.46 3.60
C SER A 18 0.32 -4.65 3.06
N TYR A 19 1.10 -3.60 3.16
CA TYR A 19 2.48 -3.54 2.70
C TYR A 19 3.31 -2.67 3.62
N ARG A 20 4.52 -3.13 3.94
CA ARG A 20 5.58 -2.32 4.54
C ARG A 20 6.89 -2.63 3.83
N MET A 21 7.61 -1.60 3.45
CA MET A 21 8.95 -1.73 2.89
C MET A 21 9.89 -2.30 3.96
N SER A 22 10.45 -3.47 3.71
CA SER A 22 11.36 -4.16 4.64
C SER A 22 12.79 -4.25 4.12
N ASN A 23 12.98 -4.17 2.80
CA ASN A 23 14.30 -4.07 2.17
C ASN A 23 14.18 -3.44 0.78
N SER A 24 15.31 -3.09 0.15
CA SER A 24 15.36 -2.43 -1.15
C SER A 24 15.05 -3.35 -2.34
N GLN A 25 15.12 -4.67 -2.15
CA GLN A 25 15.05 -5.62 -3.27
C GLN A 25 13.70 -6.33 -3.38
N ASN A 26 13.07 -6.67 -2.26
CA ASN A 26 11.85 -7.47 -2.23
C ASN A 26 10.80 -6.82 -1.34
N ALA A 27 9.59 -6.71 -1.88
CA ALA A 27 8.41 -6.30 -1.16
C ALA A 27 7.49 -7.49 -0.89
N GLN A 28 7.09 -7.68 0.36
CA GLN A 28 6.07 -8.65 0.73
C GLN A 28 4.75 -7.92 0.90
N ILE A 29 3.75 -8.38 0.17
CA ILE A 29 2.43 -7.75 0.13
C ILE A 29 1.39 -8.78 0.55
N PHE A 30 0.57 -8.43 1.51
CA PHE A 30 -0.61 -9.19 1.88
C PHE A 30 -1.83 -8.62 1.17
N ILE A 31 -2.59 -9.48 0.48
CA ILE A 31 -3.78 -9.06 -0.28
C ILE A 31 -4.94 -9.98 0.05
N GLY A 32 -6.06 -9.39 0.43
CA GLY A 32 -7.37 -10.03 0.47
C GLY A 32 -8.18 -9.66 -0.77
N LEU A 33 -8.73 -10.68 -1.45
CA LEU A 33 -9.52 -10.51 -2.68
C LEU A 33 -10.84 -11.26 -2.56
N GLN A 34 -11.89 -10.63 -3.06
CA GLN A 34 -13.15 -11.32 -3.30
C GLN A 34 -13.10 -11.98 -4.67
N VAL A 35 -13.38 -13.28 -4.73
CA VAL A 35 -13.49 -14.05 -5.97
C VAL A 35 -14.92 -14.54 -6.15
N ASN A 36 -15.36 -14.62 -7.41
CA ASN A 36 -16.70 -15.08 -7.79
C ASN A 36 -16.72 -16.59 -8.04
N GLY A 37 -16.46 -17.37 -6.99
CA GLY A 37 -16.45 -18.82 -7.06
C GLY A 37 -15.10 -19.43 -7.44
N LEU A 38 -15.11 -20.76 -7.62
CA LEU A 38 -13.89 -21.54 -7.84
C LEU A 38 -13.24 -21.26 -9.21
N GLU A 39 -14.05 -21.03 -10.24
CA GLU A 39 -13.54 -20.72 -11.58
C GLU A 39 -12.76 -19.42 -11.61
N ASP A 40 -13.30 -18.37 -10.99
CA ASP A 40 -12.60 -17.08 -10.88
C ASP A 40 -11.32 -17.20 -10.05
N LYS A 41 -11.32 -18.01 -8.98
CA LYS A 41 -10.12 -18.32 -8.21
C LYS A 41 -9.06 -19.00 -9.09
N GLN A 42 -9.44 -19.97 -9.91
CA GLN A 42 -8.52 -20.67 -10.81
C GLN A 42 -7.93 -19.71 -11.87
N LEU A 43 -8.76 -18.87 -12.47
CA LEU A 43 -8.30 -17.84 -13.41
C LEU A 43 -7.29 -16.88 -12.75
N LEU A 44 -7.54 -16.46 -11.53
CA LEU A 44 -6.62 -15.60 -10.78
C LEU A 44 -5.27 -16.30 -10.55
N ILE A 45 -5.29 -17.58 -10.16
CA ILE A 45 -4.09 -18.39 -9.97
C ILE A 45 -3.29 -18.52 -11.28
N GLU A 46 -3.97 -18.75 -12.40
CA GLU A 46 -3.32 -18.81 -13.72
C GLU A 46 -2.68 -17.48 -14.11
N GLU A 47 -3.34 -16.35 -13.81
CA GLU A 47 -2.79 -15.01 -14.04
C GLU A 47 -1.53 -14.75 -13.21
N PHE A 48 -1.51 -15.16 -11.93
CA PHE A 48 -0.32 -15.10 -11.10
C PHE A 48 0.80 -15.99 -11.64
N ASN A 49 0.51 -17.23 -12.07
CA ASN A 49 1.49 -18.15 -12.65
C ASN A 49 2.14 -17.63 -13.95
N LYS A 50 1.38 -16.86 -14.74
CA LYS A 50 1.89 -16.19 -15.95
C LYS A 50 2.63 -14.88 -15.65
N SER A 51 2.52 -14.38 -14.44
CA SER A 51 3.14 -13.12 -14.02
C SER A 51 4.56 -13.32 -13.50
N LYS A 52 5.27 -12.20 -13.26
CA LYS A 52 6.57 -12.19 -12.60
C LYS A 52 6.50 -12.27 -11.06
N TYR A 53 5.29 -12.24 -10.50
CA TYR A 53 5.12 -12.22 -9.06
C TYR A 53 5.16 -13.63 -8.48
N LYS A 54 5.99 -13.82 -7.46
CA LYS A 54 5.90 -15.01 -6.60
C LYS A 54 4.74 -14.82 -5.64
N TYR A 55 3.92 -15.83 -5.47
CA TYR A 55 2.76 -15.76 -4.58
C TYR A 55 2.60 -17.04 -3.76
N ILE A 56 1.87 -16.92 -2.67
CA ILE A 56 1.43 -18.03 -1.82
C ILE A 56 -0.06 -17.84 -1.59
N ASP A 57 -0.85 -18.84 -1.97
CA ASP A 57 -2.29 -18.87 -1.62
C ASP A 57 -2.44 -19.31 -0.16
N ILE A 58 -2.84 -18.38 0.69
CA ILE A 58 -3.05 -18.60 2.12
C ILE A 58 -4.53 -18.71 2.51
N SER A 59 -5.42 -18.94 1.54
CA SER A 59 -6.88 -19.00 1.78
C SER A 59 -7.28 -20.08 2.78
N ASN A 60 -6.47 -21.12 2.96
CA ASN A 60 -6.72 -22.22 3.90
C ASN A 60 -5.84 -22.15 5.16
N ASP A 61 -5.06 -21.10 5.34
CA ASP A 61 -4.21 -20.91 6.50
C ASP A 61 -4.90 -20.00 7.53
N GLU A 62 -5.36 -20.58 8.63
CA GLU A 62 -6.08 -19.86 9.69
C GLU A 62 -5.21 -18.82 10.40
N LEU A 63 -3.91 -19.08 10.58
CA LEU A 63 -2.98 -18.09 11.13
C LEU A 63 -2.93 -16.85 10.24
N SER A 64 -2.74 -17.07 8.95
CA SER A 64 -2.63 -15.98 7.97
C SER A 64 -3.93 -15.20 7.84
N LYS A 65 -5.07 -15.87 7.77
CA LYS A 65 -6.39 -15.22 7.67
C LYS A 65 -6.65 -14.27 8.84
N ASN A 66 -6.30 -14.68 10.05
CA ASN A 66 -6.68 -13.96 11.25
C ASN A 66 -5.62 -12.97 11.71
N HIS A 67 -4.34 -13.26 11.48
CA HIS A 67 -3.23 -12.56 12.15
C HIS A 67 -2.20 -11.93 11.21
N LEU A 68 -2.07 -12.36 9.95
CA LEU A 68 -1.00 -11.88 9.06
C LEU A 68 -1.01 -10.35 8.87
N ARG A 69 -2.18 -9.73 8.84
CA ARG A 69 -2.31 -8.28 8.75
C ARG A 69 -1.60 -7.52 9.88
N HIS A 70 -1.51 -8.14 11.05
CA HIS A 70 -0.84 -7.58 12.22
C HIS A 70 0.67 -7.85 12.21
N MET A 71 1.13 -8.73 11.32
CA MET A 71 2.54 -9.09 11.14
C MET A 71 3.21 -8.27 10.03
N VAL A 72 2.44 -7.61 9.17
CA VAL A 72 2.94 -6.70 8.13
C VAL A 72 3.13 -5.32 8.75
N GLY A 73 4.36 -4.98 9.07
CA GLY A 73 4.65 -3.71 9.72
C GLY A 73 6.14 -3.56 10.02
N GLY A 74 6.44 -2.79 11.04
CA GLY A 74 7.79 -2.54 11.50
C GLY A 74 8.37 -1.23 10.99
N ARG A 75 9.57 -0.93 11.45
CA ARG A 75 10.29 0.30 11.09
C ARG A 75 10.97 0.14 9.75
N LEU A 76 11.16 1.25 9.05
CA LEU A 76 12.05 1.28 7.89
C LEU A 76 13.44 0.80 8.30
N PRO A 77 14.09 -0.05 7.51
CA PRO A 77 15.46 -0.43 7.78
C PRO A 77 16.37 0.79 7.87
N SER A 78 17.29 0.78 8.83
CA SER A 78 18.31 1.82 8.94
C SER A 78 19.10 1.88 7.64
N GLY A 79 19.28 3.06 7.08
CA GLY A 79 19.95 3.29 5.80
C GLY A 79 19.03 3.62 4.62
N PHE A 80 17.73 3.43 4.72
CA PHE A 80 16.81 3.90 3.67
C PHE A 80 16.76 5.44 3.57
N THR A 81 16.96 6.12 4.70
CA THR A 81 17.05 7.57 4.76
C THR A 81 18.46 8.10 4.51
N ASN A 82 19.49 7.22 4.45
CA ASN A 82 20.90 7.59 4.38
C ASN A 82 21.61 7.18 3.08
N ILE A 83 20.93 6.58 2.10
CA ILE A 83 21.56 6.16 0.86
C ILE A 83 21.65 7.36 -0.09
N ASN A 84 22.73 8.11 0.01
CA ASN A 84 23.15 9.16 -0.92
C ASN A 84 22.21 10.37 -1.13
N ASP A 85 21.05 10.43 -0.46
CA ASP A 85 20.14 11.56 -0.49
C ASP A 85 19.78 11.98 0.94
N THR A 86 20.53 12.91 1.49
CA THR A 86 20.37 13.44 2.86
C THR A 86 19.03 14.16 3.08
N ASN A 87 18.25 14.37 2.03
CA ASN A 87 16.99 15.09 2.06
C ASN A 87 15.75 14.18 1.93
N LEU A 88 15.92 12.85 1.91
CA LEU A 88 14.79 11.94 1.79
C LEU A 88 14.08 11.80 3.13
N ILE A 89 12.79 12.11 3.14
CA ILE A 89 11.92 11.99 4.32
C ILE A 89 10.78 11.01 4.08
N GLU A 90 10.31 10.36 5.13
CA GLU A 90 9.06 9.60 5.10
C GLU A 90 7.91 10.48 5.59
N ILE A 91 6.90 10.67 4.74
CA ILE A 91 5.64 11.32 5.10
C ILE A 91 4.55 10.26 5.20
N LEU A 92 3.61 10.46 6.12
CA LEU A 92 2.50 9.56 6.35
C LEU A 92 1.18 10.29 6.22
N TYR A 93 0.30 9.77 5.38
CA TYR A 93 -1.02 10.34 5.15
C TYR A 93 -2.11 9.29 5.28
N ARG A 94 -3.25 9.72 5.79
CA ARG A 94 -4.48 8.95 5.82
C ARG A 94 -5.50 9.57 4.89
N PHE A 95 -6.17 8.74 4.06
CA PHE A 95 -7.21 9.17 3.14
C PHE A 95 -8.51 8.43 3.37
N GLU A 96 -9.61 9.12 3.11
CA GLU A 96 -10.93 8.54 2.90
C GLU A 96 -11.37 8.83 1.46
N PHE A 97 -11.84 7.80 0.76
CA PHE A 97 -12.30 7.91 -0.62
C PHE A 97 -13.54 7.05 -0.84
N PRO A 98 -14.39 7.38 -1.83
CA PRO A 98 -15.55 6.57 -2.16
C PRO A 98 -15.13 5.16 -2.56
N GLU A 99 -15.75 4.14 -1.95
CA GLU A 99 -15.50 2.74 -2.28
C GLU A 99 -16.19 2.42 -3.62
N ARG A 100 -15.44 2.57 -4.69
CA ARG A 100 -15.90 2.32 -6.07
C ARG A 100 -14.85 1.49 -6.82
N PRO A 101 -15.27 0.61 -7.73
CA PRO A 101 -14.35 -0.09 -8.62
C PRO A 101 -13.39 0.89 -9.30
N GLY A 102 -12.10 0.62 -9.22
CA GLY A 102 -11.04 1.45 -9.81
C GLY A 102 -10.60 2.67 -8.99
N ALA A 103 -11.20 3.00 -7.85
CA ALA A 103 -10.80 4.14 -7.02
C ALA A 103 -9.36 4.03 -6.54
N LEU A 104 -8.95 2.87 -6.04
CA LEU A 104 -7.57 2.59 -5.66
C LEU A 104 -6.60 2.73 -6.85
N MET A 105 -6.98 2.21 -8.03
CA MET A 105 -6.17 2.34 -9.23
C MET A 105 -6.03 3.81 -9.66
N LYS A 106 -7.10 4.59 -9.58
CA LYS A 106 -7.05 6.03 -9.85
C LYS A 106 -6.09 6.73 -8.90
N PHE A 107 -6.15 6.44 -7.61
CA PHE A 107 -5.24 6.97 -6.61
C PHE A 107 -3.78 6.66 -6.96
N LEU A 108 -3.46 5.38 -7.19
CA LEU A 108 -2.09 4.94 -7.49
C LEU A 108 -1.54 5.52 -8.81
N LYS A 109 -2.38 5.64 -9.84
CA LYS A 109 -2.00 6.24 -11.14
C LYS A 109 -1.75 7.74 -11.06
N SER A 110 -2.37 8.42 -10.11
CA SER A 110 -2.21 9.86 -9.90
C SER A 110 -0.89 10.21 -9.19
N MET A 111 -0.24 9.21 -8.56
CA MET A 111 1.06 9.41 -7.89
C MET A 111 2.18 9.62 -8.89
N LYS A 112 3.16 10.45 -8.53
CA LYS A 112 4.38 10.63 -9.35
C LYS A 112 5.24 9.37 -9.33
N PRO A 113 5.88 9.00 -10.47
CA PRO A 113 6.65 7.74 -10.57
C PRO A 113 7.88 7.66 -9.67
N ASN A 114 8.43 8.80 -9.27
CA ASN A 114 9.62 8.91 -8.41
C ASN A 114 9.31 8.81 -6.91
N TRP A 115 8.05 8.69 -6.52
CA TRP A 115 7.68 8.48 -5.13
C TRP A 115 7.68 7.01 -4.79
N SER A 116 8.42 6.66 -3.73
CA SER A 116 8.49 5.28 -3.24
C SER A 116 7.52 5.08 -2.08
N ILE A 117 6.56 4.17 -2.25
CA ILE A 117 5.64 3.80 -1.18
C ILE A 117 6.40 2.99 -0.13
N SER A 118 6.45 3.47 1.09
CA SER A 118 7.11 2.82 2.23
C SER A 118 6.15 1.98 3.07
N VAL A 119 4.92 2.43 3.21
CA VAL A 119 3.82 1.70 3.85
C VAL A 119 2.53 1.93 3.07
N PHE A 120 1.73 0.89 2.97
CA PHE A 120 0.38 0.99 2.42
C PHE A 120 -0.52 0.04 3.18
N HIS A 121 -1.61 0.57 3.72
CA HIS A 121 -2.63 -0.20 4.39
C HIS A 121 -4.00 0.23 3.91
N TYR A 122 -4.74 -0.72 3.37
CA TYR A 122 -6.12 -0.56 2.94
C TYR A 122 -6.95 -1.70 3.50
N ARG A 123 -8.14 -1.40 3.96
CA ARG A 123 -9.12 -2.38 4.39
C ARG A 123 -10.52 -1.89 4.06
N ASN A 124 -11.27 -2.71 3.34
CA ASN A 124 -12.69 -2.53 3.10
C ASN A 124 -13.49 -3.24 4.20
N HIS A 125 -14.25 -2.47 4.95
CA HIS A 125 -15.13 -2.97 6.01
C HIS A 125 -16.58 -3.11 5.58
N GLY A 126 -16.87 -3.10 4.26
CA GLY A 126 -18.24 -3.12 3.74
C GLY A 126 -18.96 -1.77 3.85
N ALA A 127 -18.23 -0.69 4.12
CA ALA A 127 -18.76 0.67 4.12
C ALA A 127 -18.59 1.31 2.73
N ASP A 128 -19.38 2.36 2.46
CA ASP A 128 -19.30 3.13 1.20
C ASP A 128 -18.01 3.97 1.08
N VAL A 129 -17.18 3.94 2.11
CA VAL A 129 -15.94 4.72 2.22
C VAL A 129 -14.76 3.79 2.48
N GLY A 130 -13.81 3.76 1.55
CA GLY A 130 -12.51 3.13 1.71
C GLY A 130 -11.56 4.01 2.53
N ARG A 131 -10.73 3.38 3.34
CA ARG A 131 -9.71 4.06 4.15
C ARG A 131 -8.34 3.50 3.82
N ILE A 132 -7.39 4.39 3.52
CA ILE A 132 -5.99 4.05 3.34
C ILE A 132 -5.10 4.82 4.30
N VAL A 133 -4.02 4.14 4.72
CA VAL A 133 -2.83 4.77 5.26
C VAL A 133 -1.71 4.53 4.27
N ILE A 134 -1.04 5.59 3.86
CA ILE A 134 0.10 5.51 2.95
C ILE A 134 1.28 6.28 3.52
N GLY A 135 2.44 5.63 3.54
CA GLY A 135 3.73 6.28 3.74
C GLY A 135 4.46 6.40 2.41
N VAL A 136 5.10 7.52 2.20
CA VAL A 136 5.86 7.81 0.96
C VAL A 136 7.23 8.36 1.34
N LEU A 137 8.26 7.83 0.68
CA LEU A 137 9.59 8.40 0.71
C LEU A 137 9.68 9.46 -0.38
N ILE A 138 9.94 10.69 0.01
CA ILE A 138 10.01 11.84 -0.88
C ILE A 138 11.21 12.72 -0.51
N ASN A 139 11.83 13.34 -1.52
CA ASN A 139 12.83 14.36 -1.26
C ASN A 139 12.13 15.61 -0.70
N GLN A 140 12.65 16.14 0.40
CA GLN A 140 12.08 17.31 1.08
C GLN A 140 11.95 18.53 0.16
N THR A 141 12.83 18.66 -0.84
CA THR A 141 12.74 19.73 -1.84
C THR A 141 11.53 19.63 -2.75
N ASN A 142 10.91 18.44 -2.84
CA ASN A 142 9.77 18.14 -3.71
C ASN A 142 8.46 17.98 -2.92
N ILE A 143 8.43 18.45 -1.67
CA ILE A 143 7.25 18.30 -0.81
C ILE A 143 6.02 19.05 -1.37
N GLU A 144 6.22 20.16 -2.06
CA GLU A 144 5.16 20.92 -2.71
C GLU A 144 4.42 20.11 -3.78
N ASP A 145 5.13 19.25 -4.49
CA ASP A 145 4.54 18.31 -5.46
C ASP A 145 3.54 17.35 -4.78
N TRP A 146 3.84 16.95 -3.55
CA TRP A 146 2.95 16.11 -2.76
C TRP A 146 1.69 16.87 -2.34
N TYR A 147 1.83 18.12 -1.90
CA TYR A 147 0.68 18.95 -1.53
C TYR A 147 -0.22 19.22 -2.72
N GLU A 148 0.36 19.50 -3.90
CA GLU A 148 -0.40 19.65 -5.14
C GLU A 148 -1.17 18.36 -5.50
N PHE A 149 -0.51 17.21 -5.44
CA PHE A 149 -1.12 15.90 -5.66
C PHE A 149 -2.32 15.67 -4.74
N VAL A 150 -2.15 15.88 -3.43
CA VAL A 150 -3.19 15.66 -2.43
C VAL A 150 -4.40 16.56 -2.67
N ASN A 151 -4.15 17.82 -3.00
CA ASN A 151 -5.22 18.78 -3.32
C ASN A 151 -5.97 18.41 -4.60
N ASN A 152 -5.23 18.01 -5.65
CA ASN A 152 -5.82 17.65 -6.95
C ASN A 152 -6.59 16.31 -6.89
N LEU A 153 -6.21 15.42 -5.98
CA LEU A 153 -6.89 14.15 -5.77
C LEU A 153 -8.33 14.36 -5.28
N GLY A 154 -8.56 15.42 -4.47
CA GLY A 154 -9.88 15.81 -3.98
C GLY A 154 -10.52 14.86 -2.98
N TYR A 155 -9.74 13.94 -2.39
CA TYR A 155 -10.18 13.07 -1.32
C TYR A 155 -9.96 13.73 0.05
N LYS A 156 -10.75 13.33 1.03
CA LYS A 156 -10.55 13.75 2.40
C LYS A 156 -9.27 13.11 2.94
N TYR A 157 -8.40 13.90 3.55
CA TYR A 157 -7.10 13.44 4.01
C TYR A 157 -6.67 14.07 5.34
N TRP A 158 -5.70 13.44 5.97
CA TRP A 158 -5.01 13.93 7.16
C TRP A 158 -3.51 13.63 7.04
N ASP A 159 -2.71 14.63 7.36
CA ASP A 159 -1.26 14.45 7.55
C ASP A 159 -1.02 13.83 8.92
N GLU A 160 -0.51 12.60 8.92
CA GLU A 160 -0.19 11.82 10.13
C GLU A 160 1.32 11.72 10.36
N SER A 161 2.15 12.45 9.61
CA SER A 161 3.63 12.38 9.68
C SER A 161 4.16 12.68 11.07
N ASN A 162 3.45 13.51 11.84
CA ASN A 162 3.79 13.86 13.23
C ASN A 162 3.05 13.03 14.28
N ASN A 163 2.26 12.04 13.89
CA ASN A 163 1.52 11.19 14.79
C ASN A 163 2.46 10.42 15.72
N LYS A 164 2.23 10.52 17.03
CA LYS A 164 3.09 9.88 18.05
C LYS A 164 3.11 8.35 17.93
N THR A 165 1.95 7.74 17.65
CA THR A 165 1.83 6.29 17.49
C THR A 165 2.61 5.82 16.26
N TYR A 166 2.51 6.55 15.14
CA TYR A 166 3.31 6.27 13.97
C TYR A 166 4.82 6.31 14.28
N LYS A 167 5.28 7.39 14.90
CA LYS A 167 6.70 7.55 15.27
C LYS A 167 7.19 6.44 16.19
N LEU A 168 6.33 5.98 17.11
CA LEU A 168 6.68 4.94 18.06
C LEU A 168 6.80 3.55 17.39
N PHE A 169 5.89 3.20 16.51
CA PHE A 169 5.79 1.84 15.95
C PHE A 169 6.36 1.68 14.55
N LEU A 170 6.27 2.71 13.71
CA LEU A 170 6.60 2.63 12.29
C LEU A 170 7.69 3.63 11.87
N GLY A 171 7.96 4.65 12.65
CA GLY A 171 8.96 5.68 12.35
C GLY A 171 10.36 5.09 12.22
N ALA A 172 11.25 5.77 11.48
CA ALA A 172 12.65 5.39 11.36
C ALA A 172 13.30 5.30 12.75
N SER A 173 14.18 4.34 12.92
CA SER A 173 15.02 4.29 14.13
C SER A 173 15.95 5.50 14.10
N THR A 174 15.91 6.34 15.12
CA THR A 174 16.91 7.38 15.38
C THR A 174 18.26 6.76 15.66
#